data_2f4666c69685c596b5cb38c73eea2476
#
_entry.id   2f4666c69685c596b5cb38c73eea2476
#
_cell.length_a   1.000
_cell.length_b   1.000
_cell.length_c   1.000
_cell.angle_alpha   90.00
_cell.angle_beta   90.00
_cell.angle_gamma   90.00
#
_symmetry.space_group_name_H-M   'P 1'
#
loop_
_entity.id
_entity.type
_entity.pdbx_description
1 polymer ?
#
loop_
_entity_poly.entity_id
_entity_poly.type
_entity_poly.pdbx_seq_one_letter_code
_entity_poly.pdbx_strand_id
1 'polypeptide(L)'
;MSVVIVTPELLAAAATDLARLGSTVSAANAAASAPTVTLLAAGADEVSAAVASLFGAHGQAYQVLSTQAAAFHQQFVQALTAGTNSYAAAEAAAASPLQPLFDLINAPFLAALGRPLIGNGANGAAGTGADGGAGGILWGNGGNGGSGGTNTSGRGGNGGAAGLWGNGGTGGAGANRAIAPGAGGNGGAGGLLFGAAGAGGDGGFSFLGANNITAAPGGAGGAGGLFAAGGAGGTGGRAFNGGTGGAGGAGGAGGLFAAGGAGGAGGDGGGPGFNGTGGAGGAGGAGGLFGPGGGHGGDGGDATAGSAVGKGGAGGAGGAGGQFGVGGAGGGGGTGGTGGVGGTGGIGGNGGTLFGSGGAGGAGGGNDTTGDGGAGGNGGNAGLFYGDGGGGGAGGTSGNGTAGQGGDGGTGGLAGSGGAGGNGGGGSKGGAGGAGGTAGPFYGNGGAGGAGGGGLGEDGGDGGAGGKAGLIGDAGNGGNGGQTLGGAGATSGRGGNGGSAWVIGSGGNGGNAGTAFNGGTRGAVGAGGAGGLLLGSSGQDGQ
;
A
#
# COMPACT_ATOMS: atom_id res chain seq x y z
N MET A 1 -14.09 -15.32 38.55
CA MET A 1 -15.15 -14.74 37.67
C MET A 1 -14.52 -14.55 36.31
N SER A 2 -15.03 -15.22 35.29
CA SER A 2 -14.60 -15.00 33.91
C SER A 2 -15.20 -13.67 33.43
N VAL A 3 -14.38 -12.69 33.15
CA VAL A 3 -14.81 -11.42 32.56
C VAL A 3 -14.90 -11.64 31.04
N VAL A 4 -16.10 -11.53 30.49
CA VAL A 4 -16.31 -11.49 29.02
C VAL A 4 -16.19 -10.03 28.61
N ILE A 5 -15.12 -9.69 27.87
CA ILE A 5 -14.96 -8.38 27.28
C ILE A 5 -15.65 -8.39 25.91
N VAL A 6 -16.75 -7.70 25.79
CA VAL A 6 -17.49 -7.52 24.53
C VAL A 6 -17.40 -6.03 24.15
N THR A 7 -17.05 -5.75 22.90
CA THR A 7 -17.12 -4.40 22.35
C THR A 7 -18.51 -4.17 21.77
N PRO A 8 -19.36 -3.30 22.36
CA PRO A 8 -20.73 -3.06 21.90
C PRO A 8 -20.83 -2.67 20.43
N GLU A 9 -19.82 -1.96 19.91
CA GLU A 9 -19.73 -1.50 18.52
C GLU A 9 -19.62 -2.67 17.54
N LEU A 10 -18.87 -3.72 17.87
CA LEU A 10 -18.75 -4.92 17.01
C LEU A 10 -20.06 -5.71 16.97
N LEU A 11 -20.76 -5.79 18.11
CA LEU A 11 -22.08 -6.41 18.16
C LEU A 11 -23.11 -5.62 17.36
N ALA A 12 -23.09 -4.29 17.43
CA ALA A 12 -23.97 -3.41 16.65
C ALA A 12 -23.71 -3.56 15.14
N ALA A 13 -22.45 -3.62 14.74
CA ALA A 13 -22.06 -3.87 13.35
C ALA A 13 -22.57 -5.24 12.86
N ALA A 14 -22.36 -6.31 13.66
CA ALA A 14 -22.84 -7.65 13.35
C ALA A 14 -24.38 -7.70 13.24
N ALA A 15 -25.11 -7.01 14.12
CA ALA A 15 -26.58 -6.92 14.03
C ALA A 15 -27.03 -6.22 12.74
N THR A 16 -26.31 -5.18 12.32
CA THR A 16 -26.59 -4.46 11.08
C THR A 16 -26.35 -5.34 9.85
N ASP A 17 -25.26 -6.08 9.82
CA ASP A 17 -24.93 -6.99 8.72
C ASP A 17 -25.92 -8.14 8.63
N LEU A 18 -26.35 -8.70 9.77
CA LEU A 18 -27.40 -9.70 9.83
C LEU A 18 -28.75 -9.15 9.31
N ALA A 19 -29.10 -7.92 9.66
CA ALA A 19 -30.31 -7.28 9.15
C ALA A 19 -30.30 -7.14 7.62
N ARG A 20 -29.14 -6.78 7.04
CA ARG A 20 -28.95 -6.71 5.57
C ARG A 20 -29.11 -8.08 4.92
N LEU A 21 -28.49 -9.12 5.49
CA LEU A 21 -28.64 -10.49 5.03
C LEU A 21 -30.12 -10.92 5.02
N GLY A 22 -30.84 -10.63 6.10
CA GLY A 22 -32.27 -10.92 6.18
C GLY A 22 -33.09 -10.23 5.09
N SER A 23 -32.80 -8.96 4.80
CA SER A 23 -33.49 -8.23 3.73
C SER A 23 -33.19 -8.80 2.34
N THR A 24 -31.93 -9.17 2.08
CA THR A 24 -31.50 -9.78 0.82
C THR A 24 -32.16 -11.14 0.58
N VAL A 25 -32.19 -11.98 1.60
CA VAL A 25 -32.86 -13.30 1.53
C VAL A 25 -34.37 -13.13 1.32
N SER A 26 -35.03 -12.19 2.02
CA SER A 26 -36.45 -11.90 1.84
C SER A 26 -36.77 -11.41 0.42
N ALA A 27 -35.94 -10.54 -0.15
CA ALA A 27 -36.08 -10.06 -1.52
C ALA A 27 -35.91 -11.20 -2.54
N ALA A 28 -34.93 -12.08 -2.36
CA ALA A 28 -34.73 -13.26 -3.21
C ALA A 28 -35.92 -14.24 -3.14
N ASN A 29 -36.42 -14.51 -1.94
CA ASN A 29 -37.59 -15.39 -1.75
C ASN A 29 -38.88 -14.81 -2.34
N ALA A 30 -39.08 -13.49 -2.24
CA ALA A 30 -40.19 -12.80 -2.90
C ALA A 30 -40.10 -12.90 -4.43
N ALA A 31 -38.91 -12.71 -4.99
CA ALA A 31 -38.67 -12.84 -6.44
C ALA A 31 -38.90 -14.27 -6.94
N ALA A 32 -38.55 -15.29 -6.14
CA ALA A 32 -38.73 -16.70 -6.48
C ALA A 32 -40.18 -17.21 -6.29
N SER A 33 -41.03 -16.50 -5.56
CA SER A 33 -42.34 -17.00 -5.16
C SER A 33 -43.29 -17.28 -6.37
N ALA A 34 -43.47 -16.31 -7.25
CA ALA A 34 -44.35 -16.43 -8.42
C ALA A 34 -43.92 -17.57 -9.37
N PRO A 35 -42.67 -17.67 -9.83
CA PRO A 35 -42.27 -18.71 -10.77
C PRO A 35 -42.24 -20.12 -10.19
N THR A 36 -42.21 -20.27 -8.84
CA THR A 36 -42.16 -21.58 -8.20
C THR A 36 -43.54 -22.10 -7.74
N VAL A 37 -44.48 -21.20 -7.44
CA VAL A 37 -45.81 -21.55 -6.97
C VAL A 37 -46.82 -21.72 -8.13
N THR A 38 -46.62 -21.03 -9.26
CA THR A 38 -47.51 -21.08 -10.45
C THR A 38 -46.91 -21.91 -11.59
N LEU A 39 -46.44 -23.12 -11.30
CA LEU A 39 -45.82 -23.99 -12.30
C LEU A 39 -46.93 -24.57 -13.22
N LEU A 40 -46.78 -24.35 -14.52
CA LEU A 40 -47.69 -24.92 -15.51
C LEU A 40 -47.26 -26.34 -15.87
N ALA A 41 -48.24 -27.23 -16.11
CA ALA A 41 -47.96 -28.57 -16.60
C ALA A 41 -47.23 -28.54 -17.95
N ALA A 42 -46.18 -29.35 -18.11
CA ALA A 42 -45.35 -29.38 -19.31
C ALA A 42 -46.10 -29.99 -20.54
N GLY A 43 -47.18 -30.77 -20.29
CA GLY A 43 -48.06 -31.37 -21.29
C GLY A 43 -49.49 -31.46 -20.78
N ALA A 44 -50.44 -31.79 -21.68
CA ALA A 44 -51.85 -31.95 -21.36
C ALA A 44 -52.19 -33.38 -20.88
N ASP A 45 -51.26 -34.02 -20.14
CA ASP A 45 -51.42 -35.37 -19.60
C ASP A 45 -51.44 -35.35 -18.07
N GLU A 46 -52.02 -36.42 -17.48
CA GLU A 46 -52.22 -36.54 -16.04
C GLU A 46 -50.90 -36.57 -15.24
N VAL A 47 -49.84 -37.08 -15.84
CA VAL A 47 -48.51 -37.14 -15.18
C VAL A 47 -47.91 -35.77 -15.09
N SER A 48 -47.90 -35.01 -16.18
CA SER A 48 -47.44 -33.62 -16.21
C SER A 48 -48.22 -32.73 -15.23
N ALA A 49 -49.54 -32.91 -15.16
CA ALA A 49 -50.41 -32.18 -14.23
C ALA A 49 -50.10 -32.56 -12.75
N ALA A 50 -49.91 -33.86 -12.46
CA ALA A 50 -49.55 -34.32 -11.13
C ALA A 50 -48.18 -33.82 -10.68
N VAL A 51 -47.19 -33.81 -11.55
CA VAL A 51 -45.85 -33.29 -11.28
C VAL A 51 -45.89 -31.77 -11.02
N ALA A 52 -46.61 -31.01 -11.83
CA ALA A 52 -46.76 -29.56 -11.63
C ALA A 52 -47.43 -29.23 -10.29
N SER A 53 -48.46 -30.00 -9.90
CA SER A 53 -49.17 -29.85 -8.62
C SER A 53 -48.25 -30.16 -7.43
N LEU A 54 -47.42 -31.21 -7.53
CA LEU A 54 -46.44 -31.57 -6.49
C LEU A 54 -45.39 -30.45 -6.27
N PHE A 55 -44.81 -29.93 -7.33
CA PHE A 55 -43.87 -28.84 -7.22
C PHE A 55 -44.50 -27.53 -6.74
N GLY A 56 -45.74 -27.24 -7.18
CA GLY A 56 -46.51 -26.10 -6.67
C GLY A 56 -46.77 -26.18 -5.16
N ALA A 57 -47.20 -27.39 -4.68
CA ALA A 57 -47.36 -27.62 -3.24
C ALA A 57 -46.06 -27.51 -2.46
N HIS A 58 -44.94 -28.02 -2.99
CA HIS A 58 -43.62 -27.86 -2.39
C HIS A 58 -43.20 -26.39 -2.34
N GLY A 59 -43.42 -25.64 -3.41
CA GLY A 59 -43.16 -24.18 -3.46
C GLY A 59 -43.96 -23.41 -2.40
N GLN A 60 -45.24 -23.74 -2.22
CA GLN A 60 -46.08 -23.15 -1.17
C GLN A 60 -45.58 -23.49 0.24
N ALA A 61 -45.22 -24.75 0.50
CA ALA A 61 -44.64 -25.18 1.77
C ALA A 61 -43.32 -24.45 2.09
N TYR A 62 -42.46 -24.26 1.08
CA TYR A 62 -41.24 -23.48 1.21
C TYR A 62 -41.53 -22.01 1.57
N GLN A 63 -42.53 -21.36 0.96
CA GLN A 63 -42.90 -19.97 1.28
C GLN A 63 -43.37 -19.81 2.72
N VAL A 64 -44.13 -20.78 3.25
CA VAL A 64 -44.53 -20.79 4.67
C VAL A 64 -43.30 -20.89 5.58
N LEU A 65 -42.39 -21.83 5.30
CA LEU A 65 -41.17 -22.00 6.06
C LEU A 65 -40.28 -20.76 5.98
N SER A 66 -40.14 -20.16 4.79
CA SER A 66 -39.40 -18.94 4.57
C SER A 66 -39.91 -17.75 5.39
N THR A 67 -41.24 -17.61 5.51
CA THR A 67 -41.86 -16.58 6.34
C THR A 67 -41.55 -16.79 7.82
N GLN A 68 -41.57 -18.03 8.30
CA GLN A 68 -41.22 -18.37 9.69
C GLN A 68 -39.75 -18.10 9.97
N ALA A 69 -38.86 -18.48 9.02
CA ALA A 69 -37.43 -18.21 9.12
C ALA A 69 -37.12 -16.69 9.14
N ALA A 70 -37.82 -15.90 8.32
CA ALA A 70 -37.69 -14.45 8.32
C ALA A 70 -38.15 -13.83 9.65
N ALA A 71 -39.25 -14.30 10.22
CA ALA A 71 -39.71 -13.84 11.54
C ALA A 71 -38.71 -14.17 12.66
N PHE A 72 -38.19 -15.40 12.66
CA PHE A 72 -37.13 -15.80 13.60
C PHE A 72 -35.88 -14.95 13.45
N HIS A 73 -35.44 -14.72 12.22
CA HIS A 73 -34.26 -13.88 11.94
C HIS A 73 -34.45 -12.45 12.45
N GLN A 74 -35.62 -11.85 12.24
CA GLN A 74 -35.94 -10.52 12.76
C GLN A 74 -35.90 -10.47 14.30
N GLN A 75 -36.49 -11.50 14.96
CA GLN A 75 -36.45 -11.60 16.42
C GLN A 75 -35.01 -11.75 16.93
N PHE A 76 -34.19 -12.53 16.23
CA PHE A 76 -32.78 -12.71 16.59
C PHE A 76 -32.00 -11.39 16.48
N VAL A 77 -32.14 -10.64 15.38
CA VAL A 77 -31.53 -9.33 15.19
C VAL A 77 -31.97 -8.33 16.27
N GLN A 78 -33.25 -8.32 16.61
CA GLN A 78 -33.81 -7.49 17.70
C GLN A 78 -33.21 -7.86 19.06
N ALA A 79 -33.10 -9.15 19.37
CA ALA A 79 -32.50 -9.61 20.62
C ALA A 79 -31.03 -9.26 20.71
N LEU A 80 -30.28 -9.38 19.59
CA LEU A 80 -28.87 -8.99 19.51
C LEU A 80 -28.71 -7.48 19.73
N THR A 81 -29.54 -6.66 19.11
CA THR A 81 -29.56 -5.20 19.29
C THR A 81 -29.92 -4.80 20.73
N ALA A 82 -30.92 -5.46 21.32
CA ALA A 82 -31.27 -5.22 22.73
C ALA A 82 -30.15 -5.61 23.68
N GLY A 83 -29.46 -6.73 23.42
CA GLY A 83 -28.25 -7.14 24.14
C GLY A 83 -27.15 -6.10 24.06
N THR A 84 -26.85 -5.58 22.86
CA THR A 84 -25.87 -4.51 22.64
C THR A 84 -26.20 -3.27 23.47
N ASN A 85 -27.45 -2.82 23.44
CA ASN A 85 -27.89 -1.66 24.22
C ASN A 85 -27.79 -1.89 25.73
N SER A 86 -28.05 -3.11 26.21
CA SER A 86 -27.92 -3.43 27.64
C SER A 86 -26.45 -3.42 28.10
N TYR A 87 -25.51 -3.89 27.28
CA TYR A 87 -24.07 -3.79 27.56
C TYR A 87 -23.62 -2.32 27.56
N ALA A 88 -24.00 -1.54 26.57
CA ALA A 88 -23.68 -0.10 26.53
C ALA A 88 -24.24 0.66 27.73
N ALA A 89 -25.47 0.35 28.15
CA ALA A 89 -26.08 0.94 29.33
C ALA A 89 -25.36 0.52 30.64
N ALA A 90 -24.94 -0.75 30.75
CA ALA A 90 -24.19 -1.24 31.90
C ALA A 90 -22.80 -0.59 31.98
N GLU A 91 -22.13 -0.40 30.84
CA GLU A 91 -20.85 0.29 30.77
C GLU A 91 -20.96 1.77 31.15
N ALA A 92 -21.98 2.46 30.62
CA ALA A 92 -22.30 3.84 31.00
C ALA A 92 -22.65 3.97 32.50
N ALA A 93 -23.40 3.02 33.05
CA ALA A 93 -23.73 3.00 34.48
C ALA A 93 -22.50 2.71 35.36
N ALA A 94 -21.56 1.86 34.88
CA ALA A 94 -20.31 1.60 35.58
C ALA A 94 -19.35 2.81 35.60
N ALA A 95 -19.36 3.63 34.56
CA ALA A 95 -18.56 4.85 34.47
C ALA A 95 -19.17 6.01 35.30
N SER A 96 -20.48 6.03 35.48
CA SER A 96 -21.22 7.12 36.12
C SER A 96 -20.82 7.45 37.57
N PRO A 97 -20.56 6.46 38.48
CA PRO A 97 -20.19 6.77 39.87
C PRO A 97 -18.85 7.46 40.03
N LEU A 98 -17.94 7.28 39.05
CA LEU A 98 -16.60 7.88 39.07
C LEU A 98 -16.54 9.24 38.41
N GLN A 99 -17.58 9.66 37.67
CA GLN A 99 -17.59 10.91 36.93
C GLN A 99 -17.39 12.14 37.84
N PRO A 100 -18.08 12.28 38.99
CA PRO A 100 -17.85 13.40 39.89
C PRO A 100 -16.41 13.46 40.42
N LEU A 101 -15.77 12.30 40.64
CA LEU A 101 -14.37 12.22 41.05
C LEU A 101 -13.44 12.69 39.90
N PHE A 102 -13.70 12.24 38.68
CA PHE A 102 -12.95 12.72 37.52
C PHE A 102 -13.14 14.21 37.28
N ASP A 103 -14.37 14.72 37.44
CA ASP A 103 -14.65 16.15 37.31
C ASP A 103 -13.87 16.96 38.36
N LEU A 104 -13.82 16.50 39.61
CA LEU A 104 -13.03 17.13 40.66
C LEU A 104 -11.53 17.12 40.37
N ILE A 105 -10.99 15.99 39.88
CA ILE A 105 -9.58 15.87 39.50
C ILE A 105 -9.26 16.74 38.28
N ASN A 106 -10.15 16.82 37.32
CA ASN A 106 -9.94 17.53 36.06
C ASN A 106 -10.17 19.05 36.18
N ALA A 107 -11.01 19.50 37.09
CA ALA A 107 -11.40 20.91 37.21
C ALA A 107 -10.23 21.91 37.24
N PRO A 108 -9.15 21.72 38.06
CA PRO A 108 -8.04 22.66 38.10
C PRO A 108 -7.25 22.68 36.78
N PHE A 109 -7.12 21.53 36.09
CA PHE A 109 -6.40 21.44 34.83
C PHE A 109 -7.21 22.03 33.68
N LEU A 110 -8.51 21.82 33.66
CA LEU A 110 -9.41 22.46 32.70
C LEU A 110 -9.40 23.99 32.86
N ALA A 111 -9.41 24.50 34.08
CA ALA A 111 -9.37 25.94 34.34
C ALA A 111 -8.03 26.58 33.96
N ALA A 112 -6.90 25.90 34.24
CA ALA A 112 -5.56 26.43 33.99
C ALA A 112 -5.04 26.18 32.56
N LEU A 113 -5.37 25.03 31.95
CA LEU A 113 -4.75 24.54 30.71
C LEU A 113 -5.76 24.23 29.59
N GLY A 114 -7.05 24.35 29.88
CA GLY A 114 -8.12 24.04 28.89
C GLY A 114 -8.21 22.56 28.50
N ARG A 115 -7.51 21.66 29.25
CA ARG A 115 -7.47 20.21 29.00
C ARG A 115 -7.65 19.44 30.30
N PRO A 116 -8.39 18.31 30.29
CA PRO A 116 -8.48 17.45 31.46
C PRO A 116 -7.12 16.78 31.77
N LEU A 117 -6.90 16.41 33.02
CA LEU A 117 -5.75 15.58 33.39
C LEU A 117 -5.97 14.16 32.91
N ILE A 118 -7.17 13.62 33.10
CA ILE A 118 -7.57 12.25 32.73
C ILE A 118 -8.88 12.33 31.95
N GLY A 119 -8.92 11.67 30.78
CA GLY A 119 -10.13 11.58 29.96
C GLY A 119 -9.81 11.53 28.47
N ASN A 120 -10.67 10.92 27.70
CA ASN A 120 -10.53 10.88 26.24
C ASN A 120 -10.95 12.19 25.62
N GLY A 121 -10.32 12.57 24.53
CA GLY A 121 -10.76 13.67 23.67
C GLY A 121 -12.10 13.35 23.01
N ALA A 122 -12.94 14.37 22.85
CA ALA A 122 -14.21 14.21 22.13
C ALA A 122 -13.96 13.91 20.64
N ASN A 123 -14.75 13.03 20.05
CA ASN A 123 -14.72 12.80 18.62
C ASN A 123 -15.30 14.01 17.87
N GLY A 124 -14.75 14.36 16.75
CA GLY A 124 -15.31 15.31 15.81
C GLY A 124 -16.65 14.80 15.28
N ALA A 125 -17.64 15.68 15.17
CA ALA A 125 -18.95 15.28 14.68
C ALA A 125 -18.88 14.81 13.22
N ALA A 126 -19.51 13.68 12.92
CA ALA A 126 -19.56 13.12 11.58
C ALA A 126 -20.25 14.08 10.59
N GLY A 127 -19.75 14.17 9.36
CA GLY A 127 -20.29 15.04 8.32
C GLY A 127 -19.97 16.52 8.49
N THR A 128 -19.15 16.91 9.49
CA THR A 128 -18.78 18.31 9.74
C THR A 128 -17.33 18.64 9.38
N GLY A 129 -16.46 17.62 9.35
CA GLY A 129 -15.01 17.81 9.23
C GLY A 129 -14.38 18.41 10.49
N ALA A 130 -15.07 18.34 11.64
CA ALA A 130 -14.54 18.83 12.89
C ALA A 130 -13.37 17.95 13.38
N ASP A 131 -12.35 18.59 13.94
CA ASP A 131 -11.22 17.88 14.52
C ASP A 131 -11.65 17.09 15.79
N GLY A 132 -10.98 16.00 16.04
CA GLY A 132 -11.07 15.31 17.32
C GLY A 132 -10.38 16.09 18.42
N GLY A 133 -10.96 16.09 19.62
CA GLY A 133 -10.40 16.73 20.80
C GLY A 133 -9.12 16.04 21.27
N ALA A 134 -8.22 16.79 21.89
CA ALA A 134 -7.06 16.19 22.54
C ALA A 134 -7.47 15.38 23.77
N GLY A 135 -6.80 14.25 24.00
CA GLY A 135 -6.93 13.44 25.22
C GLY A 135 -6.39 14.17 26.46
N GLY A 136 -6.65 13.62 27.64
CA GLY A 136 -6.15 14.15 28.90
C GLY A 136 -4.61 14.25 28.92
N ILE A 137 -4.11 15.16 29.75
CA ILE A 137 -2.66 15.43 29.81
C ILE A 137 -1.89 14.19 30.25
N LEU A 138 -2.36 13.50 31.30
CA LEU A 138 -1.70 12.33 31.86
C LEU A 138 -2.20 11.04 31.19
N TRP A 139 -3.51 10.89 31.10
CA TRP A 139 -4.14 9.67 30.57
C TRP A 139 -5.35 10.01 29.71
N GLY A 140 -5.36 9.50 28.50
CA GLY A 140 -6.51 9.60 27.60
C GLY A 140 -6.15 9.53 26.13
N ASN A 141 -7.03 8.92 25.37
CA ASN A 141 -6.91 8.86 23.92
C ASN A 141 -7.33 10.19 23.28
N GLY A 142 -6.71 10.56 22.18
CA GLY A 142 -7.24 11.60 21.32
C GLY A 142 -8.58 11.19 20.70
N GLY A 143 -9.48 12.15 20.50
CA GLY A 143 -10.73 11.93 19.78
C GLY A 143 -10.48 11.73 18.29
N ASN A 144 -11.30 10.93 17.62
CA ASN A 144 -11.23 10.78 16.16
C ASN A 144 -11.74 12.06 15.46
N GLY A 145 -11.15 12.39 14.33
CA GLY A 145 -11.66 13.45 13.46
C GLY A 145 -13.01 13.07 12.85
N GLY A 146 -13.90 14.05 12.72
CA GLY A 146 -15.19 13.90 12.05
C GLY A 146 -15.02 13.75 10.53
N SER A 147 -15.83 12.93 9.89
CA SER A 147 -15.85 12.86 8.42
C SER A 147 -16.24 14.19 7.79
N GLY A 148 -15.72 14.47 6.60
CA GLY A 148 -16.12 15.64 5.82
C GLY A 148 -17.58 15.55 5.37
N GLY A 149 -18.27 16.71 5.37
CA GLY A 149 -19.66 16.82 4.94
C GLY A 149 -19.79 17.42 3.53
N THR A 150 -20.90 17.11 2.86
CA THR A 150 -21.19 17.67 1.53
C THR A 150 -21.49 19.18 1.57
N ASN A 151 -21.95 19.69 2.70
CA ASN A 151 -22.31 21.10 2.91
C ASN A 151 -21.19 21.94 3.55
N THR A 152 -20.01 21.37 3.77
CA THR A 152 -18.84 22.00 4.38
C THR A 152 -17.68 22.07 3.38
N SER A 153 -16.44 22.30 3.84
CA SER A 153 -15.23 22.19 2.99
C SER A 153 -15.01 20.80 2.38
N GLY A 154 -15.73 19.80 2.88
CA GLY A 154 -15.56 18.40 2.50
C GLY A 154 -14.38 17.70 3.14
N ARG A 155 -13.45 18.41 3.77
CA ARG A 155 -12.29 17.81 4.44
C ARG A 155 -12.73 17.00 5.65
N GLY A 156 -12.07 15.87 5.88
CA GLY A 156 -12.11 15.18 7.15
C GLY A 156 -11.38 15.97 8.23
N GLY A 157 -11.88 15.92 9.47
CA GLY A 157 -11.23 16.50 10.63
C GLY A 157 -9.96 15.74 11.02
N ASN A 158 -9.00 16.42 11.64
CA ASN A 158 -7.81 15.76 12.15
C ASN A 158 -8.16 14.95 13.41
N GLY A 159 -7.46 13.86 13.64
CA GLY A 159 -7.50 13.14 14.91
C GLY A 159 -6.85 13.96 16.02
N GLY A 160 -7.40 13.90 17.24
CA GLY A 160 -6.83 14.52 18.43
C GLY A 160 -5.56 13.83 18.90
N ALA A 161 -4.60 14.57 19.44
CA ALA A 161 -3.42 14.00 20.07
C ALA A 161 -3.77 13.37 21.44
N ALA A 162 -3.12 12.27 21.80
CA ALA A 162 -3.17 11.72 23.15
C ALA A 162 -2.37 12.58 24.16
N GLY A 163 -2.40 12.20 25.43
CA GLY A 163 -1.57 12.79 26.47
C GLY A 163 -0.23 12.08 26.66
N LEU A 164 0.14 11.87 27.93
CA LEU A 164 1.34 11.08 28.26
C LEU A 164 1.13 9.60 27.91
N TRP A 165 -0.07 9.08 28.23
CA TRP A 165 -0.53 7.70 27.96
C TRP A 165 -1.84 7.75 27.18
N GLY A 166 -1.92 7.04 26.06
CA GLY A 166 -3.11 6.93 25.25
C GLY A 166 -2.82 6.93 23.76
N ASN A 167 -3.78 6.51 22.97
CA ASN A 167 -3.67 6.47 21.52
C ASN A 167 -4.08 7.81 20.89
N GLY A 168 -3.40 8.23 19.85
CA GLY A 168 -3.86 9.33 19.00
C GLY A 168 -5.15 8.96 18.26
N GLY A 169 -6.04 9.93 18.07
CA GLY A 169 -7.27 9.75 17.30
C GLY A 169 -6.97 9.56 15.81
N THR A 170 -7.82 8.82 15.10
CA THR A 170 -7.73 8.69 13.64
C THR A 170 -8.19 9.97 12.95
N GLY A 171 -7.62 10.29 11.80
CA GLY A 171 -8.17 11.34 10.93
C GLY A 171 -9.53 10.93 10.34
N GLY A 172 -10.42 11.90 10.15
CA GLY A 172 -11.72 11.70 9.51
C GLY A 172 -11.56 11.53 7.99
N ALA A 173 -12.41 10.71 7.37
CA ALA A 173 -12.45 10.59 5.92
C ALA A 173 -12.93 11.88 5.24
N GLY A 174 -12.39 12.20 4.09
CA GLY A 174 -12.87 13.27 3.24
C GLY A 174 -14.23 12.95 2.60
N ALA A 175 -15.03 13.97 2.33
CA ALA A 175 -16.33 13.80 1.68
C ALA A 175 -16.16 13.40 0.20
N ASN A 176 -16.98 12.45 -0.23
CA ASN A 176 -17.12 12.11 -1.63
C ASN A 176 -17.96 13.18 -2.32
N ARG A 177 -17.48 13.73 -3.41
CA ARG A 177 -18.16 14.81 -4.15
C ARG A 177 -17.99 14.64 -5.65
N ALA A 178 -18.95 15.23 -6.35
CA ALA A 178 -18.90 15.28 -7.81
C ALA A 178 -17.68 16.03 -8.34
N ILE A 179 -17.44 17.21 -7.77
CA ILE A 179 -16.36 18.15 -8.13
C ILE A 179 -15.72 18.57 -6.79
N ALA A 180 -14.42 18.56 -6.65
CA ALA A 180 -13.67 18.91 -5.45
C ALA A 180 -14.01 18.03 -4.21
N PRO A 181 -13.72 16.73 -4.24
CA PRO A 181 -13.83 15.87 -3.08
C PRO A 181 -12.93 16.35 -1.93
N GLY A 182 -13.26 16.00 -0.70
CA GLY A 182 -12.56 16.45 0.49
C GLY A 182 -11.31 15.63 0.79
N ALA A 183 -10.24 16.27 1.22
CA ALA A 183 -9.05 15.56 1.72
C ALA A 183 -9.36 14.83 3.02
N GLY A 184 -8.68 13.69 3.25
CA GLY A 184 -8.67 13.04 4.55
C GLY A 184 -8.02 13.89 5.62
N GLY A 185 -8.47 13.76 6.88
CA GLY A 185 -7.86 14.40 8.04
C GLY A 185 -6.57 13.68 8.46
N ASN A 186 -5.65 14.38 9.10
CA ASN A 186 -4.44 13.75 9.62
C ASN A 186 -4.75 12.94 10.89
N GLY A 187 -3.99 11.89 11.14
CA GLY A 187 -4.01 11.16 12.40
C GLY A 187 -3.41 11.99 13.55
N GLY A 188 -3.94 11.81 14.75
CA GLY A 188 -3.42 12.43 15.97
C GLY A 188 -2.13 11.76 16.45
N ALA A 189 -1.28 12.52 17.14
CA ALA A 189 -0.08 11.97 17.75
C ALA A 189 -0.45 10.97 18.86
N GLY A 190 0.34 9.87 18.96
CA GLY A 190 0.28 8.92 20.06
C GLY A 190 0.72 9.55 21.37
N GLY A 191 0.46 8.85 22.49
CA GLY A 191 0.89 9.30 23.82
C GLY A 191 2.40 9.45 23.90
N LEU A 192 2.85 10.49 24.63
CA LEU A 192 4.28 10.85 24.70
C LEU A 192 5.16 9.68 25.14
N LEU A 193 4.71 8.86 26.12
CA LEU A 193 5.41 7.64 26.55
C LEU A 193 4.89 6.41 25.79
N PHE A 194 3.58 6.12 25.90
CA PHE A 194 2.97 4.93 25.34
C PHE A 194 1.61 5.24 24.69
N GLY A 195 1.37 4.55 23.58
CA GLY A 195 0.12 4.61 22.85
C GLY A 195 0.35 4.74 21.34
N ALA A 196 -0.44 4.07 20.53
CA ALA A 196 -0.32 4.12 19.07
C ALA A 196 -0.66 5.52 18.54
N ALA A 197 0.05 5.95 17.52
CA ALA A 197 -0.34 7.13 16.75
C ALA A 197 -1.59 6.84 15.91
N GLY A 198 -2.43 7.86 15.69
CA GLY A 198 -3.61 7.75 14.84
C GLY A 198 -3.26 7.59 13.36
N ALA A 199 -4.04 6.81 12.63
CA ALA A 199 -3.94 6.75 11.17
C ALA A 199 -4.54 8.02 10.53
N GLY A 200 -4.04 8.40 9.37
CA GLY A 200 -4.68 9.41 8.52
C GLY A 200 -6.01 8.91 7.96
N GLY A 201 -6.95 9.82 7.72
CA GLY A 201 -8.23 9.52 7.09
C GLY A 201 -8.09 9.39 5.57
N ASP A 202 -8.98 8.64 4.93
CA ASP A 202 -8.99 8.48 3.49
C ASP A 202 -9.46 9.74 2.76
N GLY A 203 -8.92 9.98 1.57
CA GLY A 203 -9.38 11.02 0.67
C GLY A 203 -10.75 10.69 0.06
N GLY A 204 -11.59 11.70 -0.12
CA GLY A 204 -12.87 11.56 -0.81
C GLY A 204 -12.70 11.25 -2.30
N PHE A 205 -13.59 10.44 -2.86
CA PHE A 205 -13.60 10.15 -4.30
C PHE A 205 -14.50 11.10 -5.07
N SER A 206 -14.17 11.31 -6.38
CA SER A 206 -15.01 12.07 -7.30
C SER A 206 -15.85 11.12 -8.15
N PHE A 207 -17.14 11.43 -8.37
CA PHE A 207 -18.06 10.57 -9.13
C PHE A 207 -18.70 11.22 -10.37
N LEU A 208 -18.42 12.49 -10.64
CA LEU A 208 -18.82 13.11 -11.93
C LEU A 208 -17.65 13.13 -12.91
N GLY A 209 -17.94 12.60 -14.10
CA GLY A 209 -17.01 12.54 -15.20
C GLY A 209 -16.87 13.86 -15.94
N ALA A 210 -16.12 14.79 -15.40
CA ALA A 210 -15.52 15.83 -16.20
C ALA A 210 -14.03 15.56 -16.27
N ASN A 211 -13.47 15.55 -17.46
CA ASN A 211 -12.03 15.44 -17.68
C ASN A 211 -11.29 16.41 -16.75
N ASN A 212 -10.27 15.95 -16.03
CA ASN A 212 -9.39 16.75 -15.16
C ASN A 212 -9.82 16.98 -13.70
N ILE A 213 -10.72 16.20 -13.12
CA ILE A 213 -10.95 16.27 -11.67
C ILE A 213 -9.92 15.40 -10.94
N THR A 214 -9.19 15.99 -10.00
CA THR A 214 -8.33 15.25 -9.09
C THR A 214 -9.13 14.83 -7.86
N ALA A 215 -9.14 13.55 -7.54
CA ALA A 215 -9.70 13.07 -6.27
C ALA A 215 -8.83 13.55 -5.11
N ALA A 216 -9.38 13.50 -3.91
CA ALA A 216 -8.73 14.10 -2.77
C ALA A 216 -7.60 13.23 -2.19
N PRO A 217 -6.54 13.83 -1.64
CA PRO A 217 -5.49 13.07 -0.98
C PRO A 217 -5.95 12.48 0.36
N GLY A 218 -5.34 11.38 0.75
CA GLY A 218 -5.41 10.86 2.11
C GLY A 218 -4.68 11.74 3.11
N GLY A 219 -5.08 11.68 4.37
CA GLY A 219 -4.42 12.38 5.48
C GLY A 219 -3.12 11.68 5.89
N ALA A 220 -2.19 12.43 6.45
CA ALA A 220 -0.96 11.88 7.02
C ALA A 220 -1.25 11.10 8.31
N GLY A 221 -0.46 10.07 8.60
CA GLY A 221 -0.45 9.42 9.90
C GLY A 221 0.12 10.29 11.00
N GLY A 222 -0.34 10.12 12.23
CA GLY A 222 0.16 10.83 13.40
C GLY A 222 1.58 10.39 13.79
N ALA A 223 2.32 11.24 14.48
CA ALA A 223 3.63 10.89 15.02
C ALA A 223 3.49 9.94 16.23
N GLY A 224 4.38 8.98 16.36
CA GLY A 224 4.49 8.12 17.54
C GLY A 224 5.09 8.86 18.73
N GLY A 225 4.75 8.44 19.95
CA GLY A 225 5.44 8.84 21.17
C GLY A 225 6.73 8.03 21.38
N LEU A 226 7.31 8.11 22.57
CA LEU A 226 8.64 7.53 22.86
C LEU A 226 8.79 6.07 22.41
N PHE A 227 7.80 5.22 22.70
CA PHE A 227 7.79 3.79 22.38
C PHE A 227 6.74 3.39 21.33
N ALA A 228 6.11 4.34 20.68
CA ALA A 228 5.02 4.09 19.74
C ALA A 228 5.42 4.29 18.29
N ALA A 229 4.97 3.39 17.43
CA ALA A 229 5.14 3.56 15.97
C ALA A 229 4.34 4.75 15.44
N GLY A 230 4.80 5.35 14.37
CA GLY A 230 4.04 6.32 13.62
C GLY A 230 2.75 5.72 13.04
N GLY A 231 1.70 6.53 12.92
CA GLY A 231 0.45 6.13 12.31
C GLY A 231 0.59 5.94 10.80
N ALA A 232 -0.22 5.06 10.21
CA ALA A 232 -0.26 4.92 8.75
C ALA A 232 -0.90 6.14 8.10
N GLY A 233 -0.48 6.49 6.89
CA GLY A 233 -1.17 7.46 6.04
C GLY A 233 -2.49 6.90 5.51
N GLY A 234 -3.48 7.77 5.30
CA GLY A 234 -4.76 7.41 4.67
C GLY A 234 -4.61 7.21 3.16
N THR A 235 -5.52 6.44 2.56
CA THR A 235 -5.53 6.21 1.11
C THR A 235 -6.00 7.45 0.34
N GLY A 236 -5.50 7.63 -0.86
CA GLY A 236 -6.02 8.65 -1.78
C GLY A 236 -7.40 8.27 -2.31
N GLY A 237 -8.24 9.26 -2.57
CA GLY A 237 -9.57 9.05 -3.16
C GLY A 237 -9.48 8.58 -4.61
N ARG A 238 -10.49 7.82 -5.06
CA ARG A 238 -10.60 7.38 -6.47
C ARG A 238 -11.23 8.48 -7.33
N ALA A 239 -10.78 8.59 -8.57
CA ALA A 239 -11.42 9.45 -9.57
C ALA A 239 -12.07 8.61 -10.67
N PHE A 240 -13.29 8.98 -11.10
CA PHE A 240 -13.99 8.33 -12.21
C PHE A 240 -13.94 9.18 -13.46
N ASN A 241 -14.12 8.56 -14.64
CA ASN A 241 -14.32 9.23 -15.94
C ASN A 241 -13.22 10.24 -16.31
N GLY A 242 -11.97 9.82 -16.33
CA GLY A 242 -10.85 10.63 -16.83
C GLY A 242 -10.16 11.52 -15.79
N GLY A 243 -10.50 11.36 -14.52
CA GLY A 243 -9.87 12.11 -13.43
C GLY A 243 -8.55 11.50 -12.93
N THR A 244 -7.86 12.26 -12.10
CA THR A 244 -6.64 11.80 -11.41
C THR A 244 -6.99 11.32 -10.02
N GLY A 245 -6.54 10.13 -9.64
CA GLY A 245 -6.66 9.62 -8.28
C GLY A 245 -5.94 10.53 -7.28
N GLY A 246 -6.44 10.59 -6.05
CA GLY A 246 -5.81 11.34 -4.97
C GLY A 246 -4.49 10.69 -4.54
N ALA A 247 -3.54 11.48 -4.09
CA ALA A 247 -2.31 10.92 -3.49
C ALA A 247 -2.60 10.26 -2.14
N GLY A 248 -1.89 9.18 -1.82
CA GLY A 248 -1.88 8.60 -0.48
C GLY A 248 -1.24 9.55 0.53
N GLY A 249 -1.69 9.50 1.79
CA GLY A 249 -1.11 10.27 2.88
C GLY A 249 0.25 9.70 3.30
N ALA A 250 1.14 10.54 3.79
CA ALA A 250 2.41 10.10 4.33
C ALA A 250 2.22 9.33 5.65
N GLY A 251 3.05 8.34 5.92
CA GLY A 251 3.15 7.71 7.23
C GLY A 251 3.74 8.66 8.27
N GLY A 252 3.30 8.55 9.52
CA GLY A 252 3.82 9.33 10.65
C GLY A 252 5.21 8.89 11.06
N ALA A 253 6.00 9.79 11.60
CA ALA A 253 7.30 9.44 12.18
C ALA A 253 7.13 8.50 13.37
N GLY A 254 8.03 7.55 13.51
CA GLY A 254 8.14 6.72 14.71
C GLY A 254 8.66 7.51 15.90
N GLY A 255 8.31 7.06 17.10
CA GLY A 255 8.88 7.57 18.35
C GLY A 255 10.34 7.12 18.51
N LEU A 256 10.97 7.56 19.60
CA LEU A 256 12.41 7.37 19.83
C LEU A 256 12.89 5.93 19.62
N PHE A 257 12.09 4.93 20.07
CA PHE A 257 12.40 3.50 20.01
C PHE A 257 11.51 2.71 19.03
N ALA A 258 10.77 3.38 18.14
CA ALA A 258 9.73 2.74 17.34
C ALA A 258 9.86 3.02 15.85
N ALA A 259 9.20 2.19 15.03
CA ALA A 259 9.21 2.32 13.58
C ALA A 259 8.37 3.51 13.08
N GLY A 260 8.71 4.00 11.90
CA GLY A 260 7.83 4.91 11.15
C GLY A 260 6.57 4.20 10.64
N GLY A 261 5.50 4.94 10.48
CA GLY A 261 4.24 4.48 9.90
C GLY A 261 4.34 4.27 8.40
N ALA A 262 3.54 3.37 7.83
CA ALA A 262 3.46 3.18 6.38
C ALA A 262 2.77 4.36 5.70
N GLY A 263 3.16 4.66 4.48
CA GLY A 263 2.44 5.57 3.59
C GLY A 263 1.13 4.95 3.10
N GLY A 264 0.13 5.77 2.86
CA GLY A 264 -1.14 5.35 2.27
C GLY A 264 -1.03 5.09 0.77
N ALA A 265 -1.84 4.21 0.22
CA ALA A 265 -1.89 3.99 -1.23
C ALA A 265 -2.48 5.20 -1.97
N GLY A 266 -2.05 5.43 -3.18
CA GLY A 266 -2.69 6.38 -4.10
C GLY A 266 -4.05 5.84 -4.56
N GLY A 267 -4.98 6.73 -4.84
CA GLY A 267 -6.28 6.37 -5.38
C GLY A 267 -6.23 6.09 -6.88
N ASP A 268 -7.10 5.21 -7.37
CA ASP A 268 -7.18 4.92 -8.80
C ASP A 268 -7.75 6.09 -9.59
N GLY A 269 -7.33 6.21 -10.84
CA GLY A 269 -7.81 7.24 -11.76
C GLY A 269 -8.45 6.68 -13.01
N GLY A 270 -9.38 7.44 -13.60
CA GLY A 270 -9.99 7.12 -14.88
C GLY A 270 -11.25 6.24 -14.81
N GLY A 271 -11.70 5.78 -15.97
CA GLY A 271 -12.85 4.93 -16.20
C GLY A 271 -12.85 4.46 -17.64
N PRO A 272 -13.73 3.49 -18.04
CA PRO A 272 -13.77 2.96 -19.38
C PRO A 272 -13.93 4.08 -20.44
N GLY A 273 -13.01 4.16 -21.40
CA GLY A 273 -13.03 5.14 -22.50
C GLY A 273 -12.50 6.54 -22.16
N PHE A 274 -11.99 6.78 -20.93
CA PHE A 274 -11.46 8.07 -20.50
C PHE A 274 -9.98 7.96 -20.10
N ASN A 275 -9.25 9.07 -20.25
CA ASN A 275 -7.85 9.19 -19.83
C ASN A 275 -7.82 9.51 -18.33
N GLY A 276 -7.29 8.61 -17.52
CA GLY A 276 -7.15 8.82 -16.09
C GLY A 276 -5.72 8.61 -15.62
N THR A 277 -5.38 9.20 -14.49
CA THR A 277 -4.06 8.99 -13.86
C THR A 277 -4.26 8.49 -12.45
N GLY A 278 -3.60 7.40 -12.08
CA GLY A 278 -3.55 6.95 -10.69
C GLY A 278 -2.85 7.98 -9.81
N GLY A 279 -3.29 8.11 -8.56
CA GLY A 279 -2.65 8.95 -7.56
C GLY A 279 -1.32 8.36 -7.10
N ALA A 280 -0.38 9.19 -6.70
CA ALA A 280 0.88 8.71 -6.12
C ALA A 280 0.64 8.09 -4.74
N GLY A 281 1.41 7.05 -4.40
CA GLY A 281 1.47 6.52 -3.04
C GLY A 281 2.13 7.50 -2.07
N GLY A 282 1.72 7.48 -0.81
CA GLY A 282 2.30 8.28 0.25
C GLY A 282 3.69 7.77 0.67
N ALA A 283 4.57 8.65 1.09
CA ALA A 283 5.86 8.25 1.64
C ALA A 283 5.71 7.54 3.00
N GLY A 284 6.56 6.58 3.29
CA GLY A 284 6.69 6.00 4.63
C GLY A 284 7.27 7.00 5.62
N GLY A 285 6.85 6.93 6.87
CA GLY A 285 7.38 7.76 7.95
C GLY A 285 8.80 7.36 8.35
N ALA A 286 9.59 8.32 8.80
CA ALA A 286 10.93 8.03 9.32
C ALA A 286 10.85 7.17 10.60
N GLY A 287 11.79 6.27 10.78
CA GLY A 287 11.98 5.54 12.03
C GLY A 287 12.50 6.45 13.14
N GLY A 288 12.26 6.04 14.39
CA GLY A 288 12.80 6.71 15.56
C GLY A 288 14.31 6.52 15.68
N LEU A 289 14.94 7.35 16.50
CA LEU A 289 16.40 7.40 16.65
C LEU A 289 17.01 6.01 16.95
N PHE A 290 16.39 5.25 17.85
CA PHE A 290 16.76 3.88 18.22
C PHE A 290 15.73 2.85 17.75
N GLY A 291 14.83 3.26 16.85
CA GLY A 291 13.74 2.41 16.35
C GLY A 291 14.20 1.39 15.31
N PRO A 292 13.39 0.36 15.04
CA PRO A 292 13.77 -0.72 14.13
C PRO A 292 13.83 -0.28 12.65
N GLY A 293 13.21 0.81 12.29
CA GLY A 293 13.32 1.30 10.91
C GLY A 293 12.24 2.28 10.45
N GLY A 294 12.37 2.71 9.21
CA GLY A 294 11.39 3.55 8.52
C GLY A 294 10.16 2.75 8.06
N GLY A 295 9.03 3.42 7.89
CA GLY A 295 7.81 2.84 7.33
C GLY A 295 7.94 2.59 5.82
N HIS A 296 7.15 1.66 5.31
CA HIS A 296 7.07 1.42 3.86
C HIS A 296 6.35 2.56 3.15
N GLY A 297 6.73 2.84 1.90
CA GLY A 297 5.97 3.70 1.02
C GLY A 297 4.65 3.03 0.61
N GLY A 298 3.62 3.82 0.35
CA GLY A 298 2.35 3.32 -0.20
C GLY A 298 2.44 3.07 -1.70
N ASP A 299 1.65 2.15 -2.22
CA ASP A 299 1.58 1.87 -3.66
C ASP A 299 0.92 3.02 -4.42
N GLY A 300 1.30 3.23 -5.66
CA GLY A 300 0.61 4.13 -6.57
C GLY A 300 -0.73 3.56 -7.00
N GLY A 301 -1.72 4.43 -7.21
CA GLY A 301 -3.04 4.03 -7.71
C GLY A 301 -3.00 3.61 -9.18
N ASP A 302 -3.90 2.75 -9.57
CA ASP A 302 -4.01 2.25 -10.94
C ASP A 302 -4.73 3.25 -11.86
N ALA A 303 -4.38 3.24 -13.14
CA ALA A 303 -5.29 3.71 -14.17
C ALA A 303 -6.33 2.62 -14.43
N THR A 304 -7.62 2.94 -14.38
CA THR A 304 -8.70 1.94 -14.50
C THR A 304 -8.65 1.25 -15.88
N ALA A 305 -8.87 -0.05 -15.91
CA ALA A 305 -8.94 -0.85 -17.12
C ALA A 305 -9.95 -0.26 -18.14
N GLY A 306 -9.53 -0.16 -19.43
CA GLY A 306 -10.31 0.47 -20.48
C GLY A 306 -10.11 1.99 -20.63
N SER A 307 -9.26 2.61 -19.81
CA SER A 307 -8.76 3.98 -19.98
C SER A 307 -7.88 4.07 -21.24
N ALA A 308 -8.16 4.98 -22.17
CA ALA A 308 -7.49 5.01 -23.48
C ALA A 308 -6.00 5.38 -23.37
N VAL A 309 -5.62 6.31 -22.47
CA VAL A 309 -4.22 6.74 -22.24
C VAL A 309 -4.04 7.01 -20.75
N GLY A 310 -4.37 6.04 -19.91
CA GLY A 310 -4.27 6.19 -18.44
C GLY A 310 -2.86 5.94 -17.94
N LYS A 311 -2.39 6.78 -17.01
CA LYS A 311 -1.09 6.59 -16.36
C LYS A 311 -1.27 6.01 -14.97
N GLY A 312 -0.47 5.00 -14.61
CA GLY A 312 -0.37 4.54 -13.23
C GLY A 312 0.27 5.59 -12.33
N GLY A 313 -0.13 5.65 -11.07
CA GLY A 313 0.48 6.50 -10.06
C GLY A 313 1.86 5.99 -9.65
N ALA A 314 2.77 6.88 -9.28
CA ALA A 314 4.06 6.48 -8.74
C ALA A 314 3.91 5.89 -7.32
N GLY A 315 4.70 4.89 -6.98
CA GLY A 315 4.82 4.40 -5.60
C GLY A 315 5.48 5.43 -4.70
N GLY A 316 5.10 5.44 -3.42
CA GLY A 316 5.69 6.30 -2.40
C GLY A 316 7.09 5.84 -1.99
N ALA A 317 7.94 6.75 -1.60
CA ALA A 317 9.26 6.42 -1.06
C ALA A 317 9.14 5.71 0.30
N GLY A 318 10.05 4.78 0.58
CA GLY A 318 10.20 4.25 1.93
C GLY A 318 10.78 5.28 2.89
N GLY A 319 10.39 5.23 4.16
CA GLY A 319 10.93 6.09 5.22
C GLY A 319 12.38 5.74 5.58
N ALA A 320 13.18 6.73 5.96
CA ALA A 320 14.54 6.48 6.42
C ALA A 320 14.52 5.79 7.80
N GLY A 321 15.51 4.94 8.07
CA GLY A 321 15.81 4.47 9.42
C GLY A 321 16.33 5.62 10.30
N GLY A 322 16.24 5.49 11.63
CA GLY A 322 16.76 6.48 12.57
C GLY A 322 18.30 6.49 12.60
N GLN A 323 18.91 6.18 13.73
CA GLN A 323 20.37 5.97 13.80
C GLN A 323 20.77 4.52 13.55
N PHE A 324 19.94 3.57 13.95
CA PHE A 324 20.24 2.13 13.99
C PHE A 324 19.26 1.27 13.21
N GLY A 325 18.18 1.83 12.67
CA GLY A 325 17.10 1.08 12.02
C GLY A 325 17.30 0.87 10.52
N VAL A 326 16.58 -0.06 9.94
CA VAL A 326 16.57 -0.29 8.49
C VAL A 326 15.71 0.75 7.77
N GLY A 327 16.00 1.04 6.52
CA GLY A 327 15.14 1.85 5.66
C GLY A 327 13.85 1.10 5.29
N GLY A 328 12.73 1.80 5.19
CA GLY A 328 11.47 1.23 4.69
C GLY A 328 11.56 0.90 3.20
N ALA A 329 10.83 -0.10 2.72
CA ALA A 329 10.72 -0.35 1.29
C ALA A 329 9.90 0.74 0.59
N GLY A 330 10.21 1.02 -0.67
CA GLY A 330 9.38 1.85 -1.55
C GLY A 330 8.12 1.11 -1.97
N GLY A 331 7.03 1.84 -2.20
CA GLY A 331 5.78 1.28 -2.72
C GLY A 331 5.86 0.95 -4.21
N GLY A 332 5.06 0.02 -4.69
CA GLY A 332 4.91 -0.30 -6.11
C GLY A 332 4.29 0.85 -6.91
N GLY A 333 4.61 0.95 -8.18
CA GLY A 333 3.90 1.83 -9.10
C GLY A 333 2.57 1.21 -9.53
N GLY A 334 1.55 2.04 -9.73
CA GLY A 334 0.25 1.59 -10.24
C GLY A 334 0.29 1.18 -11.71
N THR A 335 -0.64 0.33 -12.13
CA THR A 335 -0.76 -0.12 -13.53
C THR A 335 -1.24 0.99 -14.45
N GLY A 336 -0.74 1.01 -15.68
CA GLY A 336 -1.19 1.93 -16.74
C GLY A 336 -2.45 1.40 -17.43
N GLY A 337 -3.29 2.32 -17.95
CA GLY A 337 -4.38 1.96 -18.86
C GLY A 337 -3.89 1.66 -20.27
N THR A 338 -4.82 1.27 -21.18
CA THR A 338 -4.54 0.98 -22.59
C THR A 338 -3.81 2.15 -23.25
N GLY A 339 -2.60 1.94 -23.75
CA GLY A 339 -1.78 3.00 -24.39
C GLY A 339 -1.15 4.02 -23.42
N GLY A 340 -1.35 3.88 -22.12
CA GLY A 340 -0.75 4.72 -21.10
C GLY A 340 0.58 4.19 -20.58
N VAL A 341 1.08 4.74 -19.47
CA VAL A 341 2.36 4.32 -18.87
C VAL A 341 2.10 3.82 -17.47
N GLY A 342 2.71 2.70 -17.08
CA GLY A 342 2.75 2.24 -15.71
C GLY A 342 3.47 3.25 -14.81
N GLY A 343 3.04 3.35 -13.54
CA GLY A 343 3.66 4.19 -12.53
C GLY A 343 5.06 3.71 -12.18
N THR A 344 5.96 4.62 -11.81
CA THR A 344 7.28 4.25 -11.31
C THR A 344 7.19 3.68 -9.91
N GLY A 345 8.02 2.68 -9.58
CA GLY A 345 8.18 2.24 -8.20
C GLY A 345 8.82 3.33 -7.33
N GLY A 346 8.44 3.36 -6.06
CA GLY A 346 9.01 4.23 -5.05
C GLY A 346 10.44 3.82 -4.69
N ILE A 347 11.28 4.78 -4.34
CA ILE A 347 12.65 4.50 -3.87
C ILE A 347 12.60 3.88 -2.47
N GLY A 348 13.53 2.97 -2.18
CA GLY A 348 13.73 2.47 -0.81
C GLY A 348 14.30 3.57 0.09
N GLY A 349 13.87 3.58 1.36
CA GLY A 349 14.40 4.47 2.38
C GLY A 349 15.85 4.14 2.71
N ASN A 350 16.64 5.14 3.06
CA ASN A 350 18.00 4.88 3.54
C ASN A 350 17.97 4.20 4.91
N GLY A 351 18.96 3.36 5.18
CA GLY A 351 19.23 2.83 6.50
C GLY A 351 19.54 3.95 7.50
N GLY A 352 19.61 3.57 8.77
CA GLY A 352 19.94 4.51 9.86
C GLY A 352 21.29 5.17 9.65
N THR A 353 21.44 6.40 10.16
CA THR A 353 22.63 7.18 9.87
C THR A 353 23.95 6.52 10.28
N LEU A 354 23.95 5.71 11.35
CA LEU A 354 25.12 4.96 11.81
C LEU A 354 25.10 3.50 11.37
N PHE A 355 23.99 2.82 11.63
CA PHE A 355 23.82 1.39 11.35
C PHE A 355 22.43 1.16 10.74
N GLY A 356 22.35 0.20 9.85
CA GLY A 356 21.08 -0.24 9.26
C GLY A 356 21.18 -0.40 7.76
N SER A 357 20.48 -1.40 7.25
CA SER A 357 20.42 -1.65 5.81
C SER A 357 19.44 -0.68 5.13
N GLY A 358 19.69 -0.37 3.89
CA GLY A 358 18.75 0.37 3.05
C GLY A 358 17.50 -0.47 2.74
N GLY A 359 16.36 0.19 2.56
CA GLY A 359 15.12 -0.44 2.12
C GLY A 359 15.14 -0.80 0.63
N ALA A 360 14.40 -1.82 0.23
CA ALA A 360 14.25 -2.15 -1.18
C ALA A 360 13.45 -1.09 -1.95
N GLY A 361 13.75 -0.87 -3.21
CA GLY A 361 12.91 -0.09 -4.13
C GLY A 361 11.64 -0.85 -4.50
N GLY A 362 10.55 -0.12 -4.77
CA GLY A 362 9.28 -0.67 -5.23
C GLY A 362 9.33 -1.09 -6.70
N ALA A 363 8.53 -2.06 -7.10
CA ALA A 363 8.39 -2.43 -8.51
C ALA A 363 7.68 -1.33 -9.31
N GLY A 364 8.02 -1.20 -10.59
CA GLY A 364 7.27 -0.37 -11.52
C GLY A 364 5.93 -1.02 -11.91
N GLY A 365 4.93 -0.21 -12.17
CA GLY A 365 3.62 -0.68 -12.62
C GLY A 365 3.65 -1.22 -14.06
N GLY A 366 2.89 -2.27 -14.32
CA GLY A 366 2.77 -2.85 -15.65
C GLY A 366 1.79 -2.10 -16.56
N ASN A 367 1.83 -2.44 -17.84
CA ASN A 367 0.79 -2.15 -18.82
C ASN A 367 0.59 -3.37 -19.72
N ASP A 368 -0.59 -3.99 -19.64
CA ASP A 368 -0.85 -5.27 -20.33
C ASP A 368 -1.23 -5.10 -21.81
N THR A 369 -1.30 -3.88 -22.33
CA THR A 369 -1.75 -3.60 -23.69
C THR A 369 -0.69 -2.91 -24.55
N THR A 370 -0.86 -1.64 -24.91
CA THR A 370 0.00 -0.93 -25.89
C THR A 370 0.88 0.16 -25.27
N GLY A 371 0.76 0.38 -23.95
CA GLY A 371 1.52 1.40 -23.26
C GLY A 371 2.83 0.88 -22.65
N ASP A 372 3.62 1.79 -22.12
CA ASP A 372 4.91 1.47 -21.52
C ASP A 372 4.77 1.00 -20.07
N GLY A 373 5.69 0.13 -19.63
CA GLY A 373 5.86 -0.23 -18.23
C GLY A 373 6.57 0.86 -17.45
N GLY A 374 6.24 1.03 -16.16
CA GLY A 374 6.91 1.95 -15.24
C GLY A 374 8.28 1.44 -14.80
N ALA A 375 9.22 2.33 -14.54
CA ALA A 375 10.53 1.95 -13.99
C ALA A 375 10.41 1.46 -12.54
N GLY A 376 11.23 0.51 -12.13
CA GLY A 376 11.42 0.14 -10.73
C GLY A 376 12.11 1.24 -9.94
N GLY A 377 11.83 1.33 -8.64
CA GLY A 377 12.49 2.27 -7.73
C GLY A 377 13.89 1.80 -7.34
N ASN A 378 14.79 2.72 -7.07
CA ASN A 378 16.12 2.38 -6.57
C ASN A 378 16.06 1.90 -5.12
N GLY A 379 16.97 1.02 -4.73
CA GLY A 379 17.19 0.65 -3.34
C GLY A 379 17.78 1.80 -2.54
N GLY A 380 17.47 1.85 -1.24
CA GLY A 380 18.06 2.81 -0.30
C GLY A 380 19.51 2.47 0.05
N ASN A 381 20.27 3.47 0.43
CA ASN A 381 21.66 3.27 0.89
C ASN A 381 21.68 2.79 2.35
N ALA A 382 22.71 2.06 2.71
CA ALA A 382 22.97 1.66 4.08
C ALA A 382 23.44 2.81 4.98
N GLY A 383 23.47 2.57 6.29
CA GLY A 383 24.08 3.43 7.28
C GLY A 383 25.61 3.48 7.17
N LEU A 384 26.21 4.49 7.81
CA LEU A 384 27.64 4.79 7.65
C LEU A 384 28.54 3.61 8.00
N PHE A 385 28.38 2.99 9.18
CA PHE A 385 29.35 1.98 9.67
C PHE A 385 29.01 0.56 9.20
N TYR A 386 27.76 0.16 9.32
CA TYR A 386 27.35 -1.20 8.98
C TYR A 386 25.92 -1.23 8.42
N GLY A 387 25.73 -1.99 7.38
CA GLY A 387 24.46 -2.27 6.73
C GLY A 387 24.65 -2.53 5.26
N ASP A 388 23.76 -3.29 4.68
CA ASP A 388 23.74 -3.58 3.26
C ASP A 388 22.85 -2.57 2.52
N GLY A 389 23.18 -2.23 1.31
CA GLY A 389 22.33 -1.46 0.41
C GLY A 389 21.04 -2.22 0.09
N GLY A 390 19.93 -1.52 -0.04
CA GLY A 390 18.65 -2.11 -0.46
C GLY A 390 18.68 -2.56 -1.91
N GLY A 391 17.94 -3.61 -2.26
CA GLY A 391 17.77 -4.01 -3.66
C GLY A 391 16.94 -3.02 -4.45
N GLY A 392 17.22 -2.86 -5.75
CA GLY A 392 16.37 -2.13 -6.69
C GLY A 392 15.09 -2.88 -7.01
N GLY A 393 14.00 -2.17 -7.28
CA GLY A 393 12.71 -2.74 -7.70
C GLY A 393 12.72 -3.20 -9.15
N ALA A 394 11.92 -4.19 -9.50
CA ALA A 394 11.76 -4.63 -10.88
C ALA A 394 11.05 -3.57 -11.73
N GLY A 395 11.38 -3.49 -13.01
CA GLY A 395 10.63 -2.70 -13.99
C GLY A 395 9.27 -3.34 -14.32
N GLY A 396 8.28 -2.53 -14.62
CA GLY A 396 6.94 -2.98 -15.01
C GLY A 396 6.93 -3.63 -16.40
N THR A 397 6.06 -4.61 -16.59
CA THR A 397 5.85 -5.27 -17.89
C THR A 397 5.06 -4.37 -18.85
N SER A 398 5.20 -4.62 -20.15
CA SER A 398 4.39 -4.01 -21.20
C SER A 398 3.90 -5.07 -22.17
N GLY A 399 2.67 -4.94 -22.67
CA GLY A 399 2.17 -5.83 -23.75
C GLY A 399 2.86 -5.54 -25.08
N ASN A 400 2.60 -4.37 -25.65
CA ASN A 400 3.12 -3.96 -26.98
C ASN A 400 3.97 -2.67 -26.94
N GLY A 401 4.31 -2.14 -25.79
CA GLY A 401 5.18 -0.97 -25.62
C GLY A 401 6.57 -1.32 -25.08
N THR A 402 7.28 -0.31 -24.61
CA THR A 402 8.56 -0.47 -23.93
C THR A 402 8.34 -0.85 -22.47
N ALA A 403 8.94 -1.92 -22.02
CA ALA A 403 8.90 -2.31 -20.61
C ALA A 403 9.76 -1.40 -19.74
N GLY A 404 9.41 -1.30 -18.45
CA GLY A 404 10.12 -0.47 -17.47
C GLY A 404 11.52 -1.00 -17.19
N GLN A 405 12.43 -0.09 -16.87
CA GLN A 405 13.78 -0.44 -16.39
C GLN A 405 13.72 -0.90 -14.93
N GLY A 406 14.61 -1.81 -14.54
CA GLY A 406 14.83 -2.14 -13.14
C GLY A 406 15.53 -0.99 -12.41
N GLY A 407 15.23 -0.81 -11.12
CA GLY A 407 15.90 0.16 -10.27
C GLY A 407 17.31 -0.29 -9.88
N ASP A 408 18.19 0.64 -9.57
CA ASP A 408 19.54 0.34 -9.09
C ASP A 408 19.53 -0.13 -7.63
N GLY A 409 20.50 -0.96 -7.27
CA GLY A 409 20.77 -1.33 -5.89
C GLY A 409 21.41 -0.19 -5.11
N GLY A 410 21.10 -0.07 -3.82
CA GLY A 410 21.70 0.89 -2.90
C GLY A 410 23.14 0.53 -2.53
N THR A 411 23.89 1.52 -2.02
CA THR A 411 25.29 1.35 -1.57
C THR A 411 25.35 0.77 -0.16
N GLY A 412 26.36 -0.07 0.10
CA GLY A 412 26.68 -0.56 1.45
C GLY A 412 27.33 0.50 2.33
N GLY A 413 27.28 0.33 3.67
CA GLY A 413 28.01 1.12 4.65
C GLY A 413 29.52 0.81 4.62
N LEU A 414 30.32 1.34 5.57
CA LEU A 414 31.78 1.07 5.63
C LEU A 414 32.09 -0.43 5.61
N ALA A 415 31.25 -1.22 6.30
CA ALA A 415 31.25 -2.67 6.25
C ALA A 415 29.84 -3.14 5.88
N GLY A 416 29.61 -3.37 4.61
CA GLY A 416 28.30 -3.82 4.11
C GLY A 416 28.35 -4.05 2.61
N SER A 417 27.48 -4.92 2.14
CA SER A 417 27.36 -5.25 0.73
C SER A 417 26.48 -4.24 -0.02
N GLY A 418 26.71 -4.08 -1.29
CA GLY A 418 25.80 -3.34 -2.18
C GLY A 418 24.52 -4.16 -2.44
N GLY A 419 23.42 -3.47 -2.60
CA GLY A 419 22.13 -4.07 -2.98
C GLY A 419 22.13 -4.57 -4.43
N ALA A 420 21.38 -5.63 -4.73
CA ALA A 420 21.20 -6.08 -6.11
C ALA A 420 20.38 -5.07 -6.93
N GLY A 421 20.66 -4.94 -8.22
CA GLY A 421 19.81 -4.21 -9.16
C GLY A 421 18.53 -4.99 -9.45
N GLY A 422 17.44 -4.27 -9.72
CA GLY A 422 16.16 -4.84 -10.14
C GLY A 422 16.19 -5.32 -11.59
N ASN A 423 15.40 -6.33 -11.91
CA ASN A 423 15.26 -6.81 -13.28
C ASN A 423 14.43 -5.84 -14.12
N GLY A 424 14.74 -5.73 -15.38
CA GLY A 424 13.91 -5.05 -16.36
C GLY A 424 12.64 -5.82 -16.67
N GLY A 425 11.56 -5.13 -16.98
CA GLY A 425 10.29 -5.70 -17.39
C GLY A 425 10.33 -6.30 -18.79
N GLY A 426 9.47 -7.28 -19.07
CA GLY A 426 9.25 -7.83 -20.42
C GLY A 426 8.23 -7.01 -21.18
N GLY A 427 8.39 -6.85 -22.52
CA GLY A 427 7.49 -6.08 -23.35
C GLY A 427 7.76 -6.28 -24.84
N SER A 428 7.14 -5.46 -25.74
CA SER A 428 7.54 -5.42 -27.15
C SER A 428 9.03 -5.10 -27.22
N LYS A 429 9.47 -4.09 -26.50
CA LYS A 429 10.85 -3.80 -26.20
C LYS A 429 11.11 -4.09 -24.74
N GLY A 430 12.15 -4.87 -24.44
CA GLY A 430 12.51 -5.23 -23.05
C GLY A 430 13.11 -4.04 -22.31
N GLY A 431 12.80 -3.90 -21.03
CA GLY A 431 13.40 -2.95 -20.11
C GLY A 431 14.81 -3.37 -19.70
N ALA A 432 15.71 -2.43 -19.49
CA ALA A 432 17.06 -2.74 -18.96
C ALA A 432 17.00 -3.16 -17.50
N GLY A 433 17.90 -4.03 -17.07
CA GLY A 433 18.14 -4.31 -15.66
C GLY A 433 18.88 -3.17 -14.98
N GLY A 434 18.59 -2.93 -13.69
CA GLY A 434 19.27 -1.96 -12.85
C GLY A 434 20.69 -2.41 -12.47
N ALA A 435 21.56 -1.45 -12.19
CA ALA A 435 22.90 -1.75 -11.72
C ALA A 435 22.91 -2.26 -10.28
N GLY A 436 23.83 -3.17 -9.96
CA GLY A 436 24.13 -3.54 -8.58
C GLY A 436 24.81 -2.39 -7.83
N GLY A 437 24.44 -2.20 -6.56
CA GLY A 437 25.05 -1.22 -5.66
C GLY A 437 26.50 -1.55 -5.32
N THR A 438 27.30 -0.53 -5.02
CA THR A 438 28.68 -0.72 -4.56
C THR A 438 28.70 -1.14 -3.10
N ALA A 439 29.66 -2.01 -2.75
CA ALA A 439 29.94 -2.34 -1.36
C ALA A 439 30.54 -1.15 -0.61
N GLY A 440 30.58 -1.29 0.71
CA GLY A 440 31.33 -0.40 1.58
C GLY A 440 32.84 -0.49 1.35
N PRO A 441 33.58 0.60 1.65
CA PRO A 441 35.00 0.68 1.31
C PRO A 441 35.89 -0.34 2.01
N PHE A 442 35.57 -0.81 3.22
CA PHE A 442 36.42 -1.75 3.95
C PHE A 442 36.07 -3.21 3.71
N TYR A 443 34.80 -3.53 3.85
CA TYR A 443 34.37 -4.91 3.74
C TYR A 443 32.98 -4.96 3.09
N GLY A 444 32.77 -5.85 2.15
CA GLY A 444 31.48 -6.14 1.56
C GLY A 444 31.55 -6.53 0.10
N ASN A 445 30.54 -7.25 -0.33
CA ASN A 445 30.41 -7.70 -1.71
C ASN A 445 29.64 -6.67 -2.53
N GLY A 446 30.03 -6.45 -3.78
CA GLY A 446 29.24 -5.70 -4.73
C GLY A 446 27.91 -6.39 -5.03
N GLY A 447 26.85 -5.61 -5.19
CA GLY A 447 25.53 -6.11 -5.58
C GLY A 447 25.53 -6.66 -7.01
N ALA A 448 24.78 -7.72 -7.29
CA ALA A 448 24.60 -8.20 -8.67
C ALA A 448 23.78 -7.19 -9.50
N GLY A 449 24.06 -7.05 -10.78
CA GLY A 449 23.20 -6.34 -11.73
C GLY A 449 21.92 -7.11 -12.03
N GLY A 450 20.83 -6.42 -12.27
CA GLY A 450 19.54 -6.99 -12.65
C GLY A 450 19.56 -7.52 -14.09
N ALA A 451 18.80 -8.55 -14.39
CA ALA A 451 18.64 -9.05 -15.75
C ALA A 451 17.82 -8.06 -16.61
N GLY A 452 18.13 -7.96 -17.88
CA GLY A 452 17.30 -7.28 -18.86
C GLY A 452 16.02 -8.05 -19.16
N GLY A 453 14.93 -7.35 -19.45
CA GLY A 453 13.65 -7.93 -19.81
C GLY A 453 13.60 -8.47 -21.24
N GLY A 454 12.75 -9.44 -21.50
CA GLY A 454 12.56 -10.00 -22.85
C GLY A 454 11.83 -9.02 -23.79
N GLY A 455 12.26 -8.95 -25.07
CA GLY A 455 11.56 -8.28 -26.17
C GLY A 455 10.72 -9.29 -26.96
N LEU A 456 9.43 -9.01 -27.13
CA LEU A 456 8.50 -9.86 -27.88
C LEU A 456 8.46 -9.52 -29.37
N GLY A 457 8.71 -8.27 -29.77
CA GLY A 457 8.65 -7.76 -31.14
C GLY A 457 9.83 -6.89 -31.53
N GLU A 458 10.57 -6.39 -30.55
CA GLU A 458 11.70 -5.46 -30.71
C GLU A 458 12.90 -5.96 -29.89
N ASP A 459 13.78 -5.02 -29.49
CA ASP A 459 14.99 -5.35 -28.77
C ASP A 459 14.70 -5.90 -27.37
N GLY A 460 15.54 -6.87 -26.94
CA GLY A 460 15.64 -7.27 -25.53
C GLY A 460 16.35 -6.21 -24.72
N GLY A 461 16.02 -6.09 -23.43
CA GLY A 461 16.65 -5.17 -22.49
C GLY A 461 18.07 -5.55 -22.14
N ASP A 462 18.96 -4.59 -21.95
CA ASP A 462 20.33 -4.85 -21.50
C ASP A 462 20.33 -5.28 -20.01
N GLY A 463 21.28 -6.17 -19.65
CA GLY A 463 21.54 -6.50 -18.24
C GLY A 463 22.26 -5.36 -17.52
N GLY A 464 21.96 -5.18 -16.24
CA GLY A 464 22.61 -4.19 -15.38
C GLY A 464 24.05 -4.56 -15.02
N ALA A 465 24.91 -3.57 -14.80
CA ALA A 465 26.28 -3.83 -14.34
C ALA A 465 26.32 -4.34 -12.90
N GLY A 466 27.27 -5.19 -12.57
CA GLY A 466 27.57 -5.59 -11.20
C GLY A 466 28.26 -4.48 -10.41
N GLY A 467 27.97 -4.39 -9.10
CA GLY A 467 28.58 -3.44 -8.18
C GLY A 467 30.04 -3.76 -7.84
N LYS A 468 30.80 -2.75 -7.47
CA LYS A 468 32.19 -2.91 -7.01
C LYS A 468 32.23 -3.46 -5.59
N ALA A 469 33.24 -4.29 -5.30
CA ALA A 469 33.52 -4.76 -3.94
C ALA A 469 34.27 -3.70 -3.11
N GLY A 470 34.30 -3.89 -1.79
CA GLY A 470 35.15 -3.15 -0.87
C GLY A 470 36.64 -3.58 -0.94
N LEU A 471 37.42 -3.16 0.06
CA LEU A 471 38.81 -3.57 0.21
C LEU A 471 38.92 -5.12 0.27
N ILE A 472 38.00 -5.73 1.00
CA ILE A 472 37.84 -7.18 1.12
C ILE A 472 36.40 -7.53 0.75
N GLY A 473 36.24 -8.34 -0.31
CA GLY A 473 34.92 -8.80 -0.78
C GLY A 473 34.91 -9.06 -2.28
N ASP A 474 33.95 -9.85 -2.72
CA ASP A 474 33.76 -10.19 -4.12
C ASP A 474 32.89 -9.14 -4.82
N ALA A 475 33.22 -8.83 -6.05
CA ALA A 475 32.40 -7.92 -6.84
C ALA A 475 31.12 -8.59 -7.37
N GLY A 476 30.09 -7.80 -7.62
CA GLY A 476 28.82 -8.29 -8.15
C GLY A 476 28.92 -8.74 -9.61
N ASN A 477 28.20 -9.79 -9.95
CA ASN A 477 28.07 -10.22 -11.35
C ASN A 477 27.22 -9.22 -12.14
N GLY A 478 27.52 -9.07 -13.44
CA GLY A 478 26.62 -8.39 -14.36
C GLY A 478 25.35 -9.20 -14.61
N GLY A 479 24.23 -8.51 -14.85
CA GLY A 479 22.95 -9.13 -15.21
C GLY A 479 22.97 -9.66 -16.65
N ASN A 480 22.21 -10.71 -16.91
CA ASN A 480 22.04 -11.23 -18.27
C ASN A 480 21.20 -10.28 -19.12
N GLY A 481 21.50 -10.18 -20.40
CA GLY A 481 20.65 -9.49 -21.37
C GLY A 481 19.34 -10.25 -21.61
N GLY A 482 18.27 -9.51 -21.92
CA GLY A 482 16.96 -10.05 -22.26
C GLY A 482 16.95 -10.72 -23.65
N GLN A 483 16.19 -11.78 -23.81
CA GLN A 483 15.97 -12.41 -25.12
C GLN A 483 15.18 -11.48 -26.06
N THR A 484 15.29 -11.68 -27.39
CA THR A 484 14.33 -11.10 -28.35
C THR A 484 13.66 -12.21 -29.15
N LEU A 485 12.34 -12.10 -29.31
CA LEU A 485 11.54 -12.89 -30.23
C LEU A 485 11.25 -12.13 -31.54
N GLY A 486 11.73 -10.87 -31.63
CA GLY A 486 11.60 -10.02 -32.81
C GLY A 486 12.34 -10.61 -34.01
N GLY A 487 11.87 -10.24 -35.22
CA GLY A 487 12.45 -10.66 -36.49
C GLY A 487 13.75 -9.93 -36.87
N ALA A 488 14.05 -9.93 -38.16
CA ALA A 488 15.22 -9.23 -38.70
C ALA A 488 15.24 -7.74 -38.30
N GLY A 489 16.33 -7.31 -37.70
CA GLY A 489 16.51 -5.94 -37.17
C GLY A 489 16.41 -5.79 -35.67
N ALA A 490 15.79 -6.75 -34.97
CA ALA A 490 15.75 -6.75 -33.51
C ALA A 490 17.05 -7.31 -32.92
N THR A 491 17.52 -6.73 -31.82
CA THR A 491 18.74 -7.15 -31.12
C THR A 491 18.39 -7.66 -29.72
N SER A 492 18.90 -8.81 -29.31
CA SER A 492 18.78 -9.22 -27.92
C SER A 492 19.60 -8.31 -27.00
N GLY A 493 19.21 -8.21 -25.73
CA GLY A 493 19.90 -7.39 -24.76
C GLY A 493 21.37 -7.78 -24.57
N ARG A 494 22.20 -6.80 -24.28
CA ARG A 494 23.61 -7.00 -23.92
C ARG A 494 23.69 -7.55 -22.50
N GLY A 495 24.68 -8.40 -22.23
CA GLY A 495 25.05 -8.73 -20.87
C GLY A 495 25.66 -7.51 -20.14
N GLY A 496 25.33 -7.34 -18.86
CA GLY A 496 25.95 -6.32 -18.02
C GLY A 496 27.38 -6.68 -17.66
N ASN A 497 28.25 -5.69 -17.49
CA ASN A 497 29.62 -5.96 -17.04
C ASN A 497 29.65 -6.40 -15.57
N GLY A 498 30.57 -7.31 -15.23
CA GLY A 498 30.88 -7.65 -13.85
C GLY A 498 31.58 -6.49 -13.14
N GLY A 499 31.33 -6.34 -11.82
CA GLY A 499 32.02 -5.39 -10.97
C GLY A 499 33.50 -5.75 -10.76
N SER A 500 34.32 -4.80 -10.31
CA SER A 500 35.71 -5.04 -9.94
C SER A 500 35.89 -5.20 -8.43
N ALA A 501 36.73 -6.14 -7.99
CA ALA A 501 37.23 -6.20 -6.63
C ALA A 501 38.39 -5.23 -6.45
N TRP A 502 38.69 -4.85 -5.20
CA TRP A 502 39.75 -3.84 -4.95
C TRP A 502 41.07 -4.50 -4.55
N VAL A 503 41.18 -5.05 -3.34
CA VAL A 503 42.44 -5.64 -2.85
C VAL A 503 42.36 -7.15 -2.70
N ILE A 504 41.35 -7.63 -1.98
CA ILE A 504 41.11 -9.07 -1.76
C ILE A 504 39.69 -9.39 -2.17
N GLY A 505 39.53 -10.28 -3.17
CA GLY A 505 38.25 -10.75 -3.65
C GLY A 505 38.23 -10.97 -5.15
N SER A 506 37.29 -11.72 -5.63
CA SER A 506 37.13 -12.02 -7.06
C SER A 506 36.35 -10.92 -7.78
N GLY A 507 36.73 -10.62 -9.00
CA GLY A 507 35.92 -9.81 -9.92
C GLY A 507 34.60 -10.52 -10.25
N GLY A 508 33.54 -9.76 -10.46
CA GLY A 508 32.25 -10.30 -10.88
C GLY A 508 32.28 -10.80 -12.32
N ASN A 509 31.57 -11.87 -12.62
CA ASN A 509 31.42 -12.33 -14.00
C ASN A 509 30.56 -11.34 -14.81
N GLY A 510 30.86 -11.19 -16.09
CA GLY A 510 29.99 -10.52 -17.04
C GLY A 510 28.69 -11.31 -17.25
N GLY A 511 27.61 -10.61 -17.50
CA GLY A 511 26.33 -11.22 -17.86
C GLY A 511 26.33 -11.81 -19.28
N ASN A 512 25.58 -12.87 -19.50
CA ASN A 512 25.40 -13.44 -20.83
C ASN A 512 24.59 -12.49 -21.72
N ALA A 513 24.89 -12.46 -23.02
CA ALA A 513 23.99 -11.83 -23.97
C ALA A 513 22.66 -12.58 -24.03
N GLY A 514 21.57 -11.86 -24.28
CA GLY A 514 20.28 -12.48 -24.50
C GLY A 514 20.28 -13.38 -25.76
N THR A 515 19.35 -14.31 -25.85
CA THR A 515 19.13 -15.12 -27.05
C THR A 515 18.30 -14.35 -28.07
N ALA A 516 18.66 -14.45 -29.34
CA ALA A 516 17.90 -13.87 -30.44
C ALA A 516 17.22 -14.99 -31.25
N PHE A 517 15.95 -14.80 -31.58
CA PHE A 517 15.13 -15.72 -32.37
C PHE A 517 14.69 -15.05 -33.67
N ASN A 518 14.12 -15.82 -34.61
CA ASN A 518 13.49 -15.33 -35.84
C ASN A 518 14.39 -14.43 -36.73
N GLY A 519 15.71 -14.66 -36.73
CA GLY A 519 16.65 -13.85 -37.54
C GLY A 519 17.09 -12.53 -36.88
N GLY A 520 16.80 -12.33 -35.61
CA GLY A 520 17.33 -11.22 -34.82
C GLY A 520 18.83 -11.33 -34.58
N THR A 521 19.46 -10.23 -34.19
CA THR A 521 20.90 -10.15 -33.89
C THR A 521 21.13 -10.37 -32.40
N ARG A 522 22.17 -11.12 -32.06
CA ARG A 522 22.55 -11.33 -30.66
C ARG A 522 23.27 -10.07 -30.13
N GLY A 523 22.96 -9.65 -28.91
CA GLY A 523 23.65 -8.59 -28.19
C GLY A 523 25.08 -8.96 -27.80
N ALA A 524 25.88 -7.99 -27.38
CA ALA A 524 27.20 -8.23 -26.84
C ALA A 524 27.13 -8.87 -25.44
N VAL A 525 28.11 -9.69 -25.11
CA VAL A 525 28.29 -10.23 -23.76
C VAL A 525 28.85 -9.15 -22.83
N GLY A 526 28.61 -9.28 -21.54
CA GLY A 526 29.23 -8.42 -20.53
C GLY A 526 30.68 -8.84 -20.28
N ALA A 527 31.56 -7.87 -20.05
CA ALA A 527 32.94 -8.15 -19.66
C ALA A 527 33.03 -8.58 -18.19
N GLY A 528 33.92 -9.52 -17.88
CA GLY A 528 34.27 -9.85 -16.50
C GLY A 528 34.98 -8.69 -15.80
N GLY A 529 34.75 -8.54 -14.50
CA GLY A 529 35.40 -7.52 -13.68
C GLY A 529 36.83 -7.94 -13.26
N ALA A 530 37.66 -6.96 -12.93
CA ALA A 530 39.01 -7.24 -12.43
C ALA A 530 38.96 -7.88 -11.03
N GLY A 531 39.83 -8.87 -10.79
CA GLY A 531 40.06 -9.42 -9.45
C GLY A 531 40.87 -8.48 -8.57
N GLY A 532 40.94 -8.78 -7.27
CA GLY A 532 41.67 -7.99 -6.27
C GLY A 532 43.18 -7.96 -6.53
N LEU A 533 43.80 -6.83 -6.19
CA LEU A 533 45.22 -6.60 -6.42
C LEU A 533 46.15 -7.60 -5.73
N LEU A 534 45.76 -8.05 -4.51
CA LEU A 534 46.58 -8.96 -3.70
C LEU A 534 46.13 -10.39 -3.82
N LEU A 535 44.82 -10.64 -3.83
CA LEU A 535 44.23 -11.97 -3.86
C LEU A 535 42.85 -11.93 -4.53
N GLY A 536 42.64 -12.77 -5.51
CA GLY A 536 41.36 -12.97 -6.21
C GLY A 536 41.55 -13.16 -7.71
N SER A 537 40.57 -13.84 -8.32
CA SER A 537 40.53 -14.04 -9.78
C SER A 537 39.72 -12.95 -10.46
N SER A 538 40.07 -12.59 -11.69
CA SER A 538 39.15 -11.81 -12.54
C SER A 538 37.90 -12.62 -12.86
N GLY A 539 36.75 -11.92 -12.99
CA GLY A 539 35.52 -12.50 -13.47
C GLY A 539 35.66 -12.96 -14.93
N GLN A 540 34.85 -13.92 -15.31
CA GLN A 540 34.75 -14.38 -16.69
C GLN A 540 33.82 -13.48 -17.49
N ASP A 541 34.12 -13.32 -18.79
CA ASP A 541 33.16 -12.67 -19.69
C ASP A 541 31.91 -13.53 -19.82
N GLY A 542 30.79 -12.90 -20.14
CA GLY A 542 29.51 -13.59 -20.41
C GLY A 542 29.62 -14.52 -21.65
N GLN A 543 28.60 -15.34 -21.84
CA GLN A 543 28.47 -16.24 -22.97
C GLN A 543 27.37 -15.80 -23.95
#